data_639059415f74712d1663cd198a678146
#
_entry.id   639059415f74712d1663cd198a678146
#
_cell.length_a   1.000
_cell.length_b   1.000
_cell.length_c   1.000
_cell.angle_alpha   90.00
_cell.angle_beta   90.00
_cell.angle_gamma   90.00
#
_symmetry.space_group_name_H-M   'P 1'
#
loop_
_entity.id
_entity.type
_entity.pdbx_description
1 polymer ?
#
loop_
_entity_poly.entity_id
_entity_poly.type
_entity_poly.pdbx_seq_one_letter_code
_entity_poly.pdbx_strand_id
1 'polypeptide(L)'
;MKTALITGVNGQDGAYLAELLLEKGYMVHGIKRRSSLINTERIDHLYQDPHERNVRFRLHYGDMTDSTNLIRIIQETQPDEIYNLAAMSHVKVSFDEPEYTANADGIGTLRLLEAIRILKLEKKTRIYQASTSELYGLVQEVPQRETTPFYPRSPYAVAKLYAYWITVNYREAYGMFACNGILFNHESPLRGETFVTRKITRGAAAIALGVQDCLYVGNLDARRDWGHAKDYVEAMWRILQQEAPEDFVIATGVTTPVREFIRMAFAEVGITVEFSGEGVEEKGVVTGCSREEYQLPAGKVVVAVDTRYFRPTEVELLIGDATKARTQLGWQPVYDLPALVSEMMLSDLTEFDKKGFSHYEHLMG
;
A
#
# COMPACT_ATOMS: atom_id res chain seq x y z
N MET A 1 -12.10 11.67 -24.04
CA MET A 1 -12.00 10.81 -22.86
C MET A 1 -10.57 10.30 -22.80
N LYS A 2 -9.85 10.50 -21.68
CA LYS A 2 -8.50 9.96 -21.50
C LYS A 2 -8.55 8.46 -21.20
N THR A 3 -7.50 7.75 -21.61
CA THR A 3 -7.32 6.33 -21.33
C THR A 3 -6.18 6.13 -20.33
N ALA A 4 -6.44 5.44 -19.23
CA ALA A 4 -5.46 5.08 -18.22
C ALA A 4 -5.20 3.56 -18.20
N LEU A 5 -3.94 3.17 -18.04
CA LEU A 5 -3.51 1.81 -17.80
C LEU A 5 -2.92 1.68 -16.41
N ILE A 6 -3.48 0.79 -15.57
CA ILE A 6 -3.03 0.54 -14.20
C ILE A 6 -2.45 -0.86 -14.12
N THR A 7 -1.16 -0.99 -13.80
CA THR A 7 -0.59 -2.29 -13.43
C THR A 7 -0.87 -2.57 -11.95
N GLY A 8 -1.15 -3.83 -11.59
CA GLY A 8 -1.50 -4.17 -10.21
C GLY A 8 -2.86 -3.60 -9.76
N VAL A 9 -3.82 -3.51 -10.69
CA VAL A 9 -5.14 -2.92 -10.48
C VAL A 9 -5.95 -3.57 -9.35
N ASN A 10 -5.70 -4.83 -9.05
CA ASN A 10 -6.35 -5.59 -7.97
C ASN A 10 -5.63 -5.49 -6.60
N GLY A 11 -4.62 -4.64 -6.50
CA GLY A 11 -4.03 -4.21 -5.23
C GLY A 11 -4.87 -3.12 -4.55
N GLN A 12 -4.49 -2.74 -3.31
CA GLN A 12 -5.15 -1.65 -2.57
C GLN A 12 -5.21 -0.37 -3.40
N ASP A 13 -4.05 0.13 -3.81
CA ASP A 13 -3.95 1.42 -4.51
C ASP A 13 -4.55 1.33 -5.92
N GLY A 14 -4.37 0.18 -6.58
CA GLY A 14 -4.94 -0.05 -7.91
C GLY A 14 -6.46 0.01 -7.92
N ALA A 15 -7.13 -0.53 -6.89
CA ALA A 15 -8.57 -0.49 -6.74
C ALA A 15 -9.08 0.95 -6.53
N TYR A 16 -8.55 1.67 -5.55
CA TYR A 16 -8.94 3.07 -5.30
C TYR A 16 -8.61 4.00 -6.48
N LEU A 17 -7.47 3.78 -7.13
CA LEU A 17 -7.12 4.57 -8.31
C LEU A 17 -8.07 4.30 -9.47
N ALA A 18 -8.49 3.05 -9.68
CA ALA A 18 -9.47 2.71 -10.71
C ALA A 18 -10.82 3.40 -10.44
N GLU A 19 -11.31 3.39 -9.20
CA GLU A 19 -12.51 4.13 -8.79
C GLU A 19 -12.36 5.62 -9.10
N LEU A 20 -11.31 6.25 -8.61
CA LEU A 20 -11.04 7.67 -8.80
C LEU A 20 -10.98 8.06 -10.28
N LEU A 21 -10.31 7.28 -11.12
CA LEU A 21 -10.20 7.57 -12.55
C LEU A 21 -11.53 7.37 -13.30
N LEU A 22 -12.33 6.37 -12.91
CA LEU A 22 -13.69 6.18 -13.45
C LEU A 22 -14.60 7.35 -13.08
N GLU A 23 -14.54 7.86 -11.85
CA GLU A 23 -15.25 9.07 -11.41
C GLU A 23 -14.82 10.30 -12.21
N LYS A 24 -13.52 10.44 -12.49
CA LYS A 24 -12.96 11.50 -13.33
C LYS A 24 -13.27 11.33 -14.84
N GLY A 25 -13.99 10.28 -15.22
CA GLY A 25 -14.45 10.07 -16.60
C GLY A 25 -13.42 9.41 -17.54
N TYR A 26 -12.42 8.71 -17.00
CA TYR A 26 -11.46 7.96 -17.81
C TYR A 26 -12.04 6.64 -18.34
N MET A 27 -11.44 6.16 -19.45
CA MET A 27 -11.42 4.74 -19.79
C MET A 27 -10.28 4.10 -19.00
N VAL A 28 -10.57 3.12 -18.18
CA VAL A 28 -9.58 2.47 -17.30
C VAL A 28 -9.32 1.04 -17.76
N HIS A 29 -8.06 0.75 -18.05
CA HIS A 29 -7.54 -0.59 -18.32
C HIS A 29 -6.71 -1.05 -17.14
N GLY A 30 -7.02 -2.21 -16.58
CA GLY A 30 -6.30 -2.79 -15.45
C GLY A 30 -5.51 -4.04 -15.85
N ILE A 31 -4.24 -4.11 -15.48
CA ILE A 31 -3.44 -5.35 -15.62
C ILE A 31 -3.47 -6.09 -14.29
N LYS A 32 -3.88 -7.36 -14.34
CA LYS A 32 -3.79 -8.31 -13.22
C LYS A 32 -3.05 -9.59 -13.63
N ARG A 33 -2.33 -10.20 -12.68
CA ARG A 33 -1.68 -11.50 -12.94
C ARG A 33 -2.71 -12.62 -13.00
N ARG A 34 -2.41 -13.65 -13.79
CA ARG A 34 -3.15 -14.90 -13.74
C ARG A 34 -2.88 -15.58 -12.38
N SER A 35 -3.94 -15.96 -11.69
CA SER A 35 -3.88 -16.74 -10.47
C SER A 35 -4.86 -17.91 -10.57
N SER A 36 -4.58 -19.01 -9.87
CA SER A 36 -5.49 -20.14 -9.73
C SER A 36 -6.66 -19.81 -8.80
N LEU A 37 -6.45 -18.87 -7.88
CA LEU A 37 -7.50 -18.38 -6.97
C LEU A 37 -8.07 -17.06 -7.50
N ILE A 38 -9.29 -16.75 -7.12
CA ILE A 38 -9.91 -15.45 -7.34
C ILE A 38 -9.11 -14.42 -6.54
N ASN A 39 -8.71 -13.33 -7.19
CA ASN A 39 -7.92 -12.26 -6.60
C ASN A 39 -8.43 -10.87 -7.03
N THR A 40 -9.72 -10.77 -7.32
CA THR A 40 -10.36 -9.55 -7.85
C THR A 40 -11.33 -8.92 -6.88
N GLU A 41 -11.50 -9.45 -5.66
CA GLU A 41 -12.47 -9.01 -4.65
C GLU A 41 -12.49 -7.49 -4.44
N ARG A 42 -11.31 -6.84 -4.51
CA ARG A 42 -11.19 -5.37 -4.36
C ARG A 42 -11.76 -4.56 -5.53
N ILE A 43 -11.97 -5.20 -6.68
CA ILE A 43 -12.39 -4.55 -7.93
C ILE A 43 -13.64 -5.20 -8.54
N ASP A 44 -14.23 -6.22 -7.90
CA ASP A 44 -15.41 -6.92 -8.45
C ASP A 44 -16.61 -5.97 -8.64
N HIS A 45 -16.76 -4.99 -7.76
CA HIS A 45 -17.80 -3.97 -7.86
C HIS A 45 -17.62 -3.00 -9.04
N LEU A 46 -16.42 -2.95 -9.63
CA LEU A 46 -16.12 -2.15 -10.84
C LEU A 46 -16.34 -2.94 -12.13
N TYR A 47 -16.53 -4.27 -12.02
CA TYR A 47 -16.70 -5.12 -13.19
C TYR A 47 -17.95 -4.74 -13.98
N GLN A 48 -17.79 -4.64 -15.27
CA GLN A 48 -18.88 -4.42 -16.23
C GLN A 48 -18.82 -5.55 -17.28
N ASP A 49 -20.00 -6.09 -17.61
CA ASP A 49 -20.06 -7.11 -18.69
C ASP A 49 -19.60 -6.48 -20.01
N PRO A 50 -18.64 -7.11 -20.74
CA PRO A 50 -18.16 -6.58 -22.02
C PRO A 50 -19.24 -6.37 -23.09
N HIS A 51 -20.43 -6.97 -22.93
CA HIS A 51 -21.57 -6.81 -23.83
C HIS A 51 -22.43 -5.56 -23.49
N GLU A 52 -22.18 -4.95 -22.33
CA GLU A 52 -22.84 -3.70 -21.97
C GLU A 52 -22.37 -2.52 -22.85
N ARG A 53 -23.25 -1.54 -23.04
CA ARG A 53 -22.86 -0.30 -23.73
C ARG A 53 -22.10 0.60 -22.76
N ASN A 54 -21.03 1.24 -23.28
CA ASN A 54 -20.21 2.21 -22.53
C ASN A 54 -19.39 1.62 -21.38
N VAL A 55 -18.88 0.39 -21.53
CA VAL A 55 -17.92 -0.19 -20.59
C VAL A 55 -16.67 0.68 -20.49
N ARG A 56 -16.40 1.19 -19.30
CA ARG A 56 -15.23 2.06 -19.02
C ARG A 56 -14.15 1.40 -18.19
N PHE A 57 -14.37 0.19 -17.70
CA PHE A 57 -13.38 -0.59 -16.97
C PHE A 57 -13.12 -1.92 -17.68
N ARG A 58 -11.86 -2.20 -18.02
CA ARG A 58 -11.46 -3.43 -18.71
C ARG A 58 -10.24 -4.05 -18.07
N LEU A 59 -10.25 -5.36 -17.90
CA LEU A 59 -9.16 -6.13 -17.30
C LEU A 59 -8.35 -6.89 -18.37
N HIS A 60 -7.04 -6.88 -18.19
CA HIS A 60 -6.08 -7.64 -19.00
C HIS A 60 -5.27 -8.56 -18.11
N TYR A 61 -4.98 -9.76 -18.59
CA TYR A 61 -3.98 -10.63 -17.98
C TYR A 61 -2.58 -10.22 -18.46
N GLY A 62 -1.71 -9.93 -17.49
CA GLY A 62 -0.32 -9.57 -17.77
C GLY A 62 0.56 -9.72 -16.52
N ASP A 63 1.86 -9.83 -16.77
CA ASP A 63 2.87 -9.92 -15.73
C ASP A 63 4.02 -8.96 -16.06
N MET A 64 4.58 -8.30 -15.03
CA MET A 64 5.71 -7.39 -15.18
C MET A 64 6.98 -8.09 -15.68
N THR A 65 7.00 -9.42 -15.64
CA THR A 65 8.11 -10.24 -16.15
C THR A 65 7.97 -10.62 -17.63
N ASP A 66 6.83 -10.29 -18.30
CA ASP A 66 6.54 -10.62 -19.69
C ASP A 66 6.50 -9.37 -20.58
N SER A 67 7.64 -9.08 -21.23
CA SER A 67 7.79 -7.90 -22.10
C SER A 67 6.84 -7.90 -23.29
N THR A 68 6.64 -9.05 -23.93
CA THR A 68 5.82 -9.15 -25.15
C THR A 68 4.35 -8.93 -24.86
N ASN A 69 3.88 -9.43 -23.72
CA ASN A 69 2.52 -9.20 -23.25
C ASN A 69 2.28 -7.73 -22.91
N LEU A 70 3.21 -7.08 -22.19
CA LEU A 70 3.12 -5.65 -21.83
C LEU A 70 3.10 -4.77 -23.10
N ILE A 71 3.98 -5.03 -24.07
CA ILE A 71 4.00 -4.30 -25.36
C ILE A 71 2.64 -4.44 -26.07
N ARG A 72 2.10 -5.66 -26.16
CA ARG A 72 0.79 -5.91 -26.78
C ARG A 72 -0.33 -5.13 -26.10
N ILE A 73 -0.41 -5.17 -24.75
CA ILE A 73 -1.45 -4.44 -24.00
C ILE A 73 -1.34 -2.93 -24.23
N ILE A 74 -0.13 -2.35 -24.18
CA ILE A 74 0.08 -0.92 -24.40
C ILE A 74 -0.24 -0.54 -25.85
N GLN A 75 0.10 -1.40 -26.81
CA GLN A 75 -0.24 -1.21 -28.21
C GLN A 75 -1.76 -1.20 -28.46
N GLU A 76 -2.49 -2.13 -27.85
CA GLU A 76 -3.95 -2.23 -27.96
C GLU A 76 -4.69 -1.08 -27.28
N THR A 77 -4.20 -0.64 -26.11
CA THR A 77 -4.88 0.36 -25.28
C THR A 77 -4.48 1.79 -25.59
N GLN A 78 -3.29 2.02 -26.14
CA GLN A 78 -2.76 3.34 -26.49
C GLN A 78 -2.98 4.38 -25.36
N PRO A 79 -2.54 4.09 -24.11
CA PRO A 79 -2.91 4.89 -22.96
C PRO A 79 -2.34 6.31 -22.99
N ASP A 80 -3.10 7.27 -22.49
CA ASP A 80 -2.63 8.63 -22.21
C ASP A 80 -1.81 8.67 -20.91
N GLU A 81 -2.19 7.82 -19.94
CA GLU A 81 -1.55 7.72 -18.63
C GLU A 81 -1.31 6.26 -18.25
N ILE A 82 -0.12 5.94 -17.75
CA ILE A 82 0.21 4.64 -17.16
C ILE A 82 0.55 4.84 -15.67
N TYR A 83 -0.09 4.06 -14.82
CA TYR A 83 0.18 4.00 -13.37
C TYR A 83 0.80 2.64 -13.05
N ASN A 84 2.11 2.63 -12.82
CA ASN A 84 2.83 1.41 -12.48
C ASN A 84 2.81 1.16 -10.97
N LEU A 85 1.81 0.37 -10.53
CA LEU A 85 1.59 0.01 -9.12
C LEU A 85 1.92 -1.45 -8.83
N ALA A 86 2.11 -2.28 -9.88
CA ALA A 86 2.43 -3.69 -9.71
C ALA A 86 3.81 -3.86 -9.08
N ALA A 87 3.86 -4.62 -7.99
CA ALA A 87 5.10 -4.96 -7.31
C ALA A 87 4.93 -6.23 -6.46
N MET A 88 6.05 -6.89 -6.17
CA MET A 88 6.18 -7.78 -5.03
C MET A 88 6.49 -6.92 -3.80
N SER A 89 5.45 -6.33 -3.19
CA SER A 89 5.57 -5.23 -2.22
C SER A 89 5.83 -5.67 -0.77
N HIS A 90 5.85 -6.98 -0.48
CA HIS A 90 6.06 -7.47 0.88
C HIS A 90 7.56 -7.52 1.21
N VAL A 91 8.05 -6.53 1.96
CA VAL A 91 9.47 -6.33 2.25
C VAL A 91 10.14 -7.60 2.81
N LYS A 92 9.53 -8.29 3.78
CA LYS A 92 10.12 -9.52 4.35
C LYS A 92 10.23 -10.63 3.30
N VAL A 93 9.19 -10.85 2.49
CA VAL A 93 9.19 -11.87 1.43
C VAL A 93 10.27 -11.60 0.37
N SER A 94 10.66 -10.34 0.17
CA SER A 94 11.74 -10.01 -0.77
C SER A 94 13.10 -10.63 -0.40
N PHE A 95 13.31 -10.97 0.87
CA PHE A 95 14.50 -11.69 1.30
C PHE A 95 14.46 -13.19 0.92
N ASP A 96 13.26 -13.76 0.80
CA ASP A 96 13.03 -15.14 0.39
C ASP A 96 12.98 -15.28 -1.14
N GLU A 97 12.49 -14.24 -1.85
CA GLU A 97 12.32 -14.20 -3.31
C GLU A 97 13.03 -12.99 -3.96
N PRO A 98 14.35 -12.79 -3.76
CA PRO A 98 15.05 -11.58 -4.21
C PRO A 98 15.14 -11.46 -5.75
N GLU A 99 15.30 -12.55 -6.46
CA GLU A 99 15.40 -12.57 -7.93
C GLU A 99 14.04 -12.19 -8.57
N TYR A 100 12.95 -12.79 -8.11
CA TYR A 100 11.61 -12.43 -8.59
C TYR A 100 11.29 -10.97 -8.30
N THR A 101 11.61 -10.50 -7.11
CA THR A 101 11.44 -9.10 -6.69
C THR A 101 12.20 -8.15 -7.63
N ALA A 102 13.48 -8.42 -7.91
CA ALA A 102 14.28 -7.62 -8.82
C ALA A 102 13.70 -7.62 -10.24
N ASN A 103 13.27 -8.79 -10.72
CA ASN A 103 12.73 -8.96 -12.07
C ASN A 103 11.36 -8.27 -12.25
N ALA A 104 10.46 -8.42 -11.29
CA ALA A 104 9.12 -7.80 -11.35
C ALA A 104 9.16 -6.30 -11.09
N ASP A 105 9.81 -5.86 -10.01
CA ASP A 105 9.74 -4.48 -9.54
C ASP A 105 10.74 -3.56 -10.25
N GLY A 106 11.99 -4.03 -10.44
CA GLY A 106 13.03 -3.26 -11.10
C GLY A 106 12.94 -3.36 -12.62
N ILE A 107 13.20 -4.56 -13.17
CA ILE A 107 13.23 -4.77 -14.62
C ILE A 107 11.82 -4.62 -15.23
N GLY A 108 10.77 -4.95 -14.49
CA GLY A 108 9.38 -4.72 -14.93
C GLY A 108 9.12 -3.24 -15.25
N THR A 109 9.64 -2.32 -14.46
CA THR A 109 9.54 -0.88 -14.75
C THR A 109 10.26 -0.52 -16.05
N LEU A 110 11.48 -1.04 -16.26
CA LEU A 110 12.20 -0.87 -17.54
C LEU A 110 11.38 -1.39 -18.73
N ARG A 111 10.71 -2.55 -18.59
CA ARG A 111 9.87 -3.12 -19.68
C ARG A 111 8.74 -2.18 -20.09
N LEU A 112 8.09 -1.51 -19.13
CA LEU A 112 7.04 -0.52 -19.45
C LEU A 112 7.62 0.70 -20.16
N LEU A 113 8.74 1.23 -19.69
CA LEU A 113 9.42 2.38 -20.31
C LEU A 113 9.87 2.03 -21.75
N GLU A 114 10.45 0.86 -21.96
CA GLU A 114 10.82 0.38 -23.29
C GLU A 114 9.60 0.12 -24.19
N ALA A 115 8.50 -0.40 -23.64
CA ALA A 115 7.27 -0.58 -24.41
C ALA A 115 6.73 0.77 -24.93
N ILE A 116 6.73 1.82 -24.10
CA ILE A 116 6.37 3.18 -24.51
C ILE A 116 7.28 3.65 -25.66
N ARG A 117 8.60 3.43 -25.54
CA ARG A 117 9.60 3.83 -26.53
C ARG A 117 9.47 3.05 -27.85
N ILE A 118 9.36 1.72 -27.77
CA ILE A 118 9.20 0.84 -28.95
C ILE A 118 7.95 1.23 -29.76
N LEU A 119 6.87 1.58 -29.05
CA LEU A 119 5.60 1.97 -29.66
C LEU A 119 5.54 3.47 -30.07
N LYS A 120 6.62 4.23 -29.85
CA LYS A 120 6.73 5.66 -30.14
C LYS A 120 5.65 6.51 -29.46
N LEU A 121 5.40 6.20 -28.20
CA LEU A 121 4.40 6.87 -27.38
C LEU A 121 5.00 7.91 -26.40
N GLU A 122 6.32 8.20 -26.47
CA GLU A 122 7.05 9.06 -25.53
C GLU A 122 6.44 10.46 -25.38
N LYS A 123 5.84 10.97 -26.46
CA LYS A 123 5.22 12.31 -26.46
C LYS A 123 3.74 12.31 -26.10
N LYS A 124 3.11 11.11 -26.06
CA LYS A 124 1.71 10.95 -25.74
C LYS A 124 1.49 10.48 -24.30
N THR A 125 2.17 9.39 -23.93
CA THR A 125 1.92 8.67 -22.69
C THR A 125 2.72 9.24 -21.52
N ARG A 126 2.03 9.64 -20.47
CA ARG A 126 2.61 9.99 -19.18
C ARG A 126 2.68 8.76 -18.32
N ILE A 127 3.78 8.55 -17.60
CA ILE A 127 3.94 7.39 -16.71
C ILE A 127 4.25 7.81 -15.27
N TYR A 128 3.49 7.26 -14.35
CA TYR A 128 3.71 7.33 -12.91
C TYR A 128 4.34 6.01 -12.44
N GLN A 129 5.46 6.10 -11.76
CA GLN A 129 6.13 5.00 -11.07
C GLN A 129 5.85 5.09 -9.58
N ALA A 130 5.20 4.09 -9.00
CA ALA A 130 5.07 3.96 -7.56
C ALA A 130 6.45 3.63 -6.96
N SER A 131 7.08 4.62 -6.36
CA SER A 131 8.28 4.48 -5.57
C SER A 131 7.91 4.34 -4.09
N THR A 132 8.86 4.34 -3.18
CA THR A 132 8.64 3.95 -1.79
C THR A 132 9.58 4.68 -0.83
N SER A 133 9.11 4.99 0.38
CA SER A 133 9.95 5.48 1.48
C SER A 133 11.02 4.48 1.93
N GLU A 134 10.89 3.20 1.59
CA GLU A 134 11.91 2.18 1.86
C GLU A 134 13.24 2.44 1.11
N LEU A 135 13.25 3.33 0.09
CA LEU A 135 14.49 3.80 -0.54
C LEU A 135 15.41 4.49 0.45
N TYR A 136 14.86 5.22 1.42
CA TYR A 136 15.64 5.92 2.44
C TYR A 136 16.33 4.98 3.40
N GLY A 137 15.73 3.84 3.73
CA GLY A 137 16.30 2.71 4.45
C GLY A 137 17.06 3.10 5.72
N LEU A 138 18.42 3.07 5.68
CA LEU A 138 19.24 3.66 6.74
C LEU A 138 19.23 5.18 6.57
N VAL A 139 18.30 5.83 7.25
CA VAL A 139 17.94 7.23 7.07
C VAL A 139 19.14 8.15 7.25
N GLN A 140 19.41 9.01 6.26
CA GLN A 140 20.52 9.95 6.23
C GLN A 140 20.10 11.38 6.63
N GLU A 141 18.80 11.67 6.61
CA GLU A 141 18.22 12.98 6.94
C GLU A 141 16.82 12.80 7.51
N VAL A 142 16.42 13.64 8.46
CA VAL A 142 15.09 13.64 9.08
C VAL A 142 14.53 15.05 9.07
N PRO A 143 13.29 15.30 8.58
CA PRO A 143 12.45 14.38 7.80
C PRO A 143 13.04 14.10 6.40
N GLN A 144 12.60 13.01 5.76
CA GLN A 144 13.04 12.65 4.42
C GLN A 144 12.28 13.45 3.36
N ARG A 145 13.01 13.94 2.37
CA ARG A 145 12.51 14.71 1.22
C ARG A 145 13.05 14.16 -0.10
N GLU A 146 12.69 14.74 -1.22
CA GLU A 146 13.09 14.30 -2.56
C GLU A 146 14.61 14.31 -2.76
N THR A 147 15.33 15.17 -2.03
CA THR A 147 16.82 15.33 -2.12
C THR A 147 17.58 14.50 -1.09
N THR A 148 16.88 13.86 -0.15
CA THR A 148 17.53 13.02 0.86
C THR A 148 18.20 11.81 0.21
N PRO A 149 19.49 11.53 0.48
CA PRO A 149 20.17 10.37 -0.08
C PRO A 149 19.48 9.04 0.28
N PHE A 150 19.41 8.16 -0.70
CA PHE A 150 18.85 6.81 -0.52
C PHE A 150 19.89 5.83 0.04
N TYR A 151 19.46 4.95 0.95
CA TYR A 151 20.27 3.86 1.50
C TYR A 151 19.40 2.63 1.75
N PRO A 152 19.02 1.87 0.69
CA PRO A 152 18.04 0.78 0.79
C PRO A 152 18.51 -0.34 1.73
N ARG A 153 17.56 -0.96 2.44
CA ARG A 153 17.83 -1.98 3.47
C ARG A 153 17.12 -3.31 3.18
N SER A 154 16.65 -3.53 1.96
CA SER A 154 16.01 -4.80 1.57
C SER A 154 16.13 -5.03 0.06
N PRO A 155 16.02 -6.29 -0.42
CA PRO A 155 15.96 -6.57 -1.86
C PRO A 155 14.81 -5.83 -2.55
N TYR A 156 13.65 -5.68 -1.89
CA TYR A 156 12.56 -4.85 -2.37
C TYR A 156 12.98 -3.39 -2.59
N ALA A 157 13.61 -2.77 -1.58
CA ALA A 157 14.04 -1.38 -1.69
C ALA A 157 15.12 -1.19 -2.77
N VAL A 158 16.03 -2.16 -2.96
CA VAL A 158 17.04 -2.13 -4.04
C VAL A 158 16.37 -2.23 -5.42
N ALA A 159 15.38 -3.10 -5.59
CA ALA A 159 14.62 -3.21 -6.84
C ALA A 159 13.85 -1.91 -7.14
N LYS A 160 13.22 -1.32 -6.13
CA LYS A 160 12.53 -0.02 -6.25
C LYS A 160 13.50 1.13 -6.49
N LEU A 161 14.74 1.07 -6.00
CA LEU A 161 15.77 2.05 -6.29
C LEU A 161 16.18 2.01 -7.77
N TYR A 162 16.33 0.81 -8.34
CA TYR A 162 16.53 0.68 -9.78
C TYR A 162 15.34 1.28 -10.55
N ALA A 163 14.10 0.94 -10.16
CA ALA A 163 12.89 1.46 -10.80
C ALA A 163 12.82 3.00 -10.75
N TYR A 164 13.20 3.60 -9.61
CA TYR A 164 13.28 5.05 -9.44
C TYR A 164 14.26 5.67 -10.44
N TRP A 165 15.50 5.20 -10.44
CA TRP A 165 16.55 5.81 -11.27
C TRP A 165 16.39 5.55 -12.76
N ILE A 166 15.85 4.38 -13.16
CA ILE A 166 15.56 4.15 -14.58
C ILE A 166 14.42 5.06 -15.08
N THR A 167 13.44 5.37 -14.23
CA THR A 167 12.38 6.34 -14.54
C THR A 167 12.96 7.74 -14.75
N VAL A 168 13.84 8.20 -13.85
CA VAL A 168 14.56 9.48 -13.99
C VAL A 168 15.40 9.49 -15.27
N ASN A 169 16.17 8.41 -15.52
CA ASN A 169 17.02 8.31 -16.71
C ASN A 169 16.21 8.41 -18.00
N TYR A 170 15.06 7.72 -18.11
CA TYR A 170 14.22 7.79 -19.31
C TYR A 170 13.54 9.15 -19.49
N ARG A 171 13.19 9.82 -18.41
CA ARG A 171 12.73 11.21 -18.45
C ARG A 171 13.79 12.12 -19.07
N GLU A 172 15.04 12.03 -18.61
CA GLU A 172 16.14 12.90 -19.05
C GLU A 172 16.66 12.53 -20.44
N ALA A 173 16.87 11.24 -20.72
CA ALA A 173 17.46 10.77 -21.96
C ALA A 173 16.51 10.85 -23.16
N TYR A 174 15.23 10.59 -22.95
CA TYR A 174 14.24 10.46 -24.04
C TYR A 174 13.13 11.52 -24.00
N GLY A 175 13.16 12.42 -23.00
CA GLY A 175 12.14 13.45 -22.81
C GLY A 175 10.75 12.88 -22.57
N MET A 176 10.67 11.73 -21.90
CA MET A 176 9.41 11.12 -21.49
C MET A 176 8.80 11.87 -20.31
N PHE A 177 7.48 11.97 -20.28
CA PHE A 177 6.79 12.43 -19.08
C PHE A 177 6.72 11.28 -18.08
N ALA A 178 7.77 11.12 -17.29
CA ALA A 178 7.93 10.02 -16.33
C ALA A 178 8.22 10.56 -14.93
N CYS A 179 7.39 10.20 -13.95
CA CYS A 179 7.42 10.72 -12.59
C CYS A 179 7.49 9.60 -11.56
N ASN A 180 8.20 9.83 -10.46
CA ASN A 180 8.13 8.96 -9.29
C ASN A 180 7.31 9.62 -8.17
N GLY A 181 6.41 8.85 -7.55
CA GLY A 181 5.87 9.19 -6.24
C GLY A 181 6.59 8.40 -5.16
N ILE A 182 7.34 9.06 -4.28
CA ILE A 182 8.01 8.42 -3.15
C ILE A 182 6.99 8.31 -2.03
N LEU A 183 6.27 7.19 -2.02
CA LEU A 183 5.15 7.00 -1.13
C LEU A 183 5.60 6.50 0.24
N PHE A 184 5.16 7.19 1.28
CA PHE A 184 5.23 6.69 2.64
C PHE A 184 4.13 5.66 2.88
N ASN A 185 4.12 5.02 4.04
CA ASN A 185 3.16 3.96 4.31
C ASN A 185 1.72 4.49 4.21
N HIS A 186 0.88 3.80 3.47
CA HIS A 186 -0.53 4.16 3.32
C HIS A 186 -1.40 2.91 3.35
N GLU A 187 -2.45 3.03 4.10
CA GLU A 187 -3.23 1.92 4.58
C GLU A 187 -4.71 2.13 4.29
N SER A 188 -5.50 1.10 4.41
CA SER A 188 -6.96 1.14 4.28
C SER A 188 -7.58 -0.21 4.63
N PRO A 189 -8.91 -0.32 4.65
CA PRO A 189 -9.60 -1.63 4.68
C PRO A 189 -9.18 -2.60 3.57
N LEU A 190 -8.64 -2.12 2.45
CA LEU A 190 -8.17 -2.95 1.33
C LEU A 190 -6.69 -3.37 1.45
N ARG A 191 -6.00 -2.99 2.54
CA ARG A 191 -4.62 -3.42 2.76
C ARG A 191 -4.50 -4.94 2.84
N GLY A 192 -3.41 -5.50 2.32
CA GLY A 192 -3.14 -6.94 2.45
C GLY A 192 -3.02 -7.37 3.91
N GLU A 193 -3.62 -8.49 4.29
CA GLU A 193 -3.76 -8.96 5.68
C GLU A 193 -2.44 -9.23 6.40
N THR A 194 -1.37 -9.50 5.65
CA THR A 194 -0.03 -9.77 6.20
C THR A 194 0.78 -8.51 6.54
N PHE A 195 0.31 -7.33 6.10
CA PHE A 195 0.95 -6.06 6.48
C PHE A 195 0.59 -5.66 7.91
N VAL A 196 1.53 -5.02 8.60
CA VAL A 196 1.48 -4.79 10.04
C VAL A 196 0.17 -4.13 10.51
N THR A 197 -0.27 -3.08 9.85
CA THR A 197 -1.50 -2.36 10.21
C THR A 197 -2.74 -3.23 10.08
N ARG A 198 -2.93 -3.90 8.92
CA ARG A 198 -4.07 -4.78 8.72
C ARG A 198 -4.00 -6.02 9.63
N LYS A 199 -2.81 -6.56 9.86
CA LYS A 199 -2.59 -7.62 10.84
C LYS A 199 -3.03 -7.20 12.24
N ILE A 200 -2.75 -5.94 12.64
CA ILE A 200 -3.15 -5.39 13.94
C ILE A 200 -4.68 -5.26 14.01
N THR A 201 -5.32 -4.62 13.04
CA THR A 201 -6.77 -4.38 13.08
C THR A 201 -7.56 -5.69 13.04
N ARG A 202 -7.18 -6.64 12.17
CA ARG A 202 -7.78 -7.98 12.15
C ARG A 202 -7.54 -8.75 13.43
N GLY A 203 -6.32 -8.68 13.99
CA GLY A 203 -5.99 -9.33 15.26
C GLY A 203 -6.78 -8.75 16.43
N ALA A 204 -6.91 -7.42 16.52
CA ALA A 204 -7.70 -6.76 17.55
C ALA A 204 -9.19 -7.11 17.46
N ALA A 205 -9.76 -7.11 16.23
CA ALA A 205 -11.14 -7.54 15.99
C ALA A 205 -11.35 -9.02 16.37
N ALA A 206 -10.45 -9.91 15.93
CA ALA A 206 -10.53 -11.33 16.23
C ALA A 206 -10.41 -11.63 17.75
N ILE A 207 -9.56 -10.89 18.46
CA ILE A 207 -9.40 -11.03 19.91
C ILE A 207 -10.63 -10.52 20.65
N ALA A 208 -11.19 -9.36 20.24
CA ALA A 208 -12.42 -8.83 20.79
C ALA A 208 -13.61 -9.79 20.64
N LEU A 209 -13.66 -10.49 19.50
CA LEU A 209 -14.71 -11.49 19.20
C LEU A 209 -14.41 -12.90 19.75
N GLY A 210 -13.33 -13.09 20.52
CA GLY A 210 -12.97 -14.39 21.08
C GLY A 210 -12.45 -15.43 20.07
N VAL A 211 -12.16 -15.03 18.84
CA VAL A 211 -11.69 -15.92 17.75
C VAL A 211 -10.18 -16.16 17.83
N GLN A 212 -9.44 -15.24 18.45
CA GLN A 212 -8.00 -15.31 18.62
C GLN A 212 -7.61 -14.89 20.03
N ASP A 213 -6.58 -15.52 20.59
CA ASP A 213 -6.13 -15.22 21.96
C ASP A 213 -5.10 -14.10 22.04
N CYS A 214 -4.15 -14.06 21.08
CA CYS A 214 -3.02 -13.15 21.13
C CYS A 214 -2.57 -12.72 19.72
N LEU A 215 -2.25 -11.45 19.57
CA LEU A 215 -1.63 -10.88 18.39
C LEU A 215 -0.10 -10.94 18.52
N TYR A 216 0.59 -11.58 17.58
CA TYR A 216 2.04 -11.64 17.55
C TYR A 216 2.60 -10.63 16.54
N VAL A 217 3.51 -9.78 16.98
CA VAL A 217 4.12 -8.70 16.17
C VAL A 217 5.65 -8.71 16.29
N GLY A 218 6.33 -7.96 15.42
CA GLY A 218 7.77 -7.74 15.51
C GLY A 218 8.11 -6.54 16.40
N ASN A 219 8.95 -5.63 15.88
CA ASN A 219 9.41 -4.44 16.58
C ASN A 219 8.26 -3.46 16.88
N LEU A 220 7.93 -3.31 18.15
CA LEU A 220 6.88 -2.41 18.65
C LEU A 220 7.28 -0.92 18.57
N ASP A 221 8.58 -0.62 18.56
CA ASP A 221 9.12 0.73 18.56
C ASP A 221 9.33 1.30 17.17
N ALA A 222 9.26 0.47 16.12
CA ALA A 222 9.37 0.93 14.75
C ALA A 222 8.33 2.03 14.46
N ARG A 223 8.82 3.16 13.94
CA ARG A 223 8.00 4.35 13.70
C ARG A 223 7.73 4.50 12.21
N ARG A 224 6.47 4.72 11.86
CA ARG A 224 6.05 4.89 10.45
C ARG A 224 5.12 6.10 10.32
N ASP A 225 5.23 6.75 9.19
CA ASP A 225 4.28 7.76 8.72
C ASP A 225 3.17 7.01 7.97
N TRP A 226 1.99 6.91 8.57
CA TRP A 226 0.84 6.21 8.00
C TRP A 226 -0.23 7.17 7.52
N GLY A 227 -0.54 7.14 6.23
CA GLY A 227 -1.65 7.85 5.63
C GLY A 227 -2.74 6.92 5.10
N HIS A 228 -3.79 7.50 4.55
CA HIS A 228 -4.88 6.74 3.93
C HIS A 228 -4.65 6.58 2.42
N ALA A 229 -4.86 5.38 1.88
CA ALA A 229 -4.62 5.06 0.47
C ALA A 229 -5.42 5.96 -0.50
N LYS A 230 -6.62 6.40 -0.14
CA LYS A 230 -7.42 7.34 -0.96
C LYS A 230 -6.71 8.68 -1.18
N ASP A 231 -6.05 9.21 -0.16
CA ASP A 231 -5.26 10.44 -0.29
C ASP A 231 -4.08 10.25 -1.24
N TYR A 232 -3.44 9.08 -1.16
CA TYR A 232 -2.27 8.76 -1.97
C TYR A 232 -2.59 8.55 -3.45
N VAL A 233 -3.71 7.91 -3.79
CA VAL A 233 -4.11 7.77 -5.21
C VAL A 233 -4.51 9.10 -5.83
N GLU A 234 -5.08 10.03 -5.06
CA GLU A 234 -5.30 11.41 -5.52
C GLU A 234 -3.96 12.11 -5.82
N ALA A 235 -2.93 11.92 -5.00
CA ALA A 235 -1.58 12.43 -5.28
C ALA A 235 -1.00 11.84 -6.57
N MET A 236 -1.13 10.51 -6.80
CA MET A 236 -0.68 9.84 -8.01
C MET A 236 -1.28 10.48 -9.27
N TRP A 237 -2.60 10.74 -9.23
CA TRP A 237 -3.28 11.40 -10.33
C TRP A 237 -2.78 12.83 -10.52
N ARG A 238 -2.67 13.64 -9.45
CA ARG A 238 -2.20 15.04 -9.52
C ARG A 238 -0.79 15.17 -10.07
N ILE A 239 0.12 14.24 -9.74
CA ILE A 239 1.48 14.19 -10.28
C ILE A 239 1.48 14.13 -11.81
N LEU A 240 0.63 13.30 -12.40
CA LEU A 240 0.53 13.20 -13.86
C LEU A 240 -0.23 14.35 -14.53
N GLN A 241 -0.90 15.24 -13.78
CA GLN A 241 -1.56 16.41 -14.34
C GLN A 241 -0.65 17.65 -14.45
N GLN A 242 0.57 17.59 -13.91
CA GLN A 242 1.51 18.70 -13.95
C GLN A 242 2.01 19.02 -15.36
N GLU A 243 2.54 20.24 -15.58
CA GLU A 243 3.10 20.66 -16.87
C GLU A 243 4.45 20.01 -17.17
N ALA A 244 5.25 19.77 -16.12
CA ALA A 244 6.57 19.14 -16.21
C ALA A 244 6.65 17.88 -15.34
N PRO A 245 7.42 16.85 -15.78
CA PRO A 245 7.60 15.64 -15.00
C PRO A 245 8.59 15.87 -13.85
N GLU A 246 8.14 15.62 -12.63
CA GLU A 246 8.94 15.72 -11.41
C GLU A 246 8.63 14.57 -10.45
N ASP A 247 9.50 14.39 -9.44
CA ASP A 247 9.33 13.40 -8.40
C ASP A 247 8.83 14.07 -7.11
N PHE A 248 7.97 13.36 -6.35
CA PHE A 248 7.32 13.92 -5.17
C PHE A 248 7.32 12.94 -4.01
N VAL A 249 7.66 13.43 -2.81
CA VAL A 249 7.39 12.74 -1.55
C VAL A 249 5.92 12.92 -1.19
N ILE A 250 5.25 11.81 -0.92
CA ILE A 250 3.86 11.78 -0.45
C ILE A 250 3.84 11.14 0.94
N ALA A 251 3.52 11.95 1.94
CA ALA A 251 3.58 11.60 3.35
C ALA A 251 2.64 12.48 4.16
N THR A 252 2.23 12.01 5.34
CA THR A 252 1.43 12.84 6.27
C THR A 252 2.30 13.84 7.03
N GLY A 253 3.57 13.52 7.24
CA GLY A 253 4.50 14.28 8.07
C GLY A 253 4.37 13.95 9.57
N VAL A 254 3.59 12.94 9.92
CA VAL A 254 3.42 12.47 11.31
C VAL A 254 3.87 11.02 11.41
N THR A 255 4.72 10.71 12.38
CA THR A 255 5.21 9.35 12.60
C THR A 255 4.69 8.79 13.93
N THR A 256 4.21 7.55 13.90
CA THR A 256 3.62 6.86 15.03
C THR A 256 4.31 5.51 15.25
N PRO A 257 4.62 5.09 16.49
CA PRO A 257 5.17 3.77 16.77
C PRO A 257 4.10 2.68 16.63
N VAL A 258 4.52 1.47 16.28
CA VAL A 258 3.63 0.30 16.12
C VAL A 258 2.79 0.07 17.37
N ARG A 259 3.39 0.20 18.58
CA ARG A 259 2.66 0.02 19.85
C ARG A 259 1.47 0.96 19.99
N GLU A 260 1.60 2.19 19.51
CA GLU A 260 0.50 3.17 19.60
C GLU A 260 -0.62 2.85 18.61
N PHE A 261 -0.29 2.39 17.41
CA PHE A 261 -1.30 1.88 16.45
C PHE A 261 -2.09 0.70 17.05
N ILE A 262 -1.41 -0.20 17.78
CA ILE A 262 -2.06 -1.30 18.51
C ILE A 262 -3.02 -0.76 19.57
N ARG A 263 -2.59 0.20 20.42
CA ARG A 263 -3.47 0.82 21.41
C ARG A 263 -4.71 1.42 20.78
N MET A 264 -4.54 2.17 19.70
CA MET A 264 -5.65 2.77 18.96
C MET A 264 -6.62 1.72 18.45
N ALA A 265 -6.12 0.63 17.83
CA ALA A 265 -6.97 -0.44 17.31
C ALA A 265 -7.79 -1.13 18.41
N PHE A 266 -7.18 -1.45 19.55
CA PHE A 266 -7.90 -2.04 20.69
C PHE A 266 -8.88 -1.05 21.34
N ALA A 267 -8.57 0.24 21.36
CA ALA A 267 -9.46 1.27 21.88
C ALA A 267 -10.77 1.38 21.09
N GLU A 268 -10.75 1.13 19.77
CA GLU A 268 -11.95 1.11 18.92
C GLU A 268 -13.00 0.06 19.38
N VAL A 269 -12.55 -1.01 20.01
CA VAL A 269 -13.42 -2.03 20.63
C VAL A 269 -13.52 -1.87 22.15
N GLY A 270 -13.10 -0.73 22.68
CA GLY A 270 -13.20 -0.40 24.11
C GLY A 270 -12.24 -1.16 25.03
N ILE A 271 -11.21 -1.80 24.47
CA ILE A 271 -10.19 -2.55 25.23
C ILE A 271 -8.97 -1.65 25.42
N THR A 272 -8.57 -1.46 26.67
CA THR A 272 -7.34 -0.73 27.04
C THR A 272 -6.19 -1.72 27.17
N VAL A 273 -5.10 -1.48 26.41
CA VAL A 273 -3.89 -2.31 26.42
C VAL A 273 -2.70 -1.51 26.92
N GLU A 274 -2.00 -2.01 27.94
CA GLU A 274 -0.74 -1.47 28.42
C GLU A 274 0.41 -2.46 28.15
N PHE A 275 1.56 -1.90 27.79
CA PHE A 275 2.76 -2.70 27.49
C PHE A 275 3.66 -2.80 28.72
N SER A 276 4.19 -4.01 28.95
CA SER A 276 5.15 -4.29 30.03
C SER A 276 6.21 -5.28 29.56
N GLY A 277 7.40 -5.19 30.13
CA GLY A 277 8.58 -5.95 29.70
C GLY A 277 9.44 -5.15 28.70
N GLU A 278 10.49 -5.77 28.19
CA GLU A 278 11.42 -5.15 27.23
C GLU A 278 11.78 -6.12 26.10
N GLY A 279 11.99 -5.57 24.90
CA GLY A 279 12.45 -6.31 23.74
C GLY A 279 11.52 -7.46 23.37
N VAL A 280 12.05 -8.68 23.29
CA VAL A 280 11.27 -9.87 22.89
C VAL A 280 10.34 -10.40 24.00
N GLU A 281 10.57 -10.00 25.23
CA GLU A 281 9.73 -10.37 26.38
C GLU A 281 8.58 -9.36 26.61
N GLU A 282 8.51 -8.31 25.83
CA GLU A 282 7.48 -7.29 25.95
C GLU A 282 6.11 -7.85 25.56
N LYS A 283 5.09 -7.51 26.39
CA LYS A 283 3.70 -7.99 26.22
C LYS A 283 2.73 -6.83 26.37
N GLY A 284 1.69 -6.85 25.55
CA GLY A 284 0.50 -6.01 25.71
C GLY A 284 -0.56 -6.74 26.51
N VAL A 285 -0.98 -6.12 27.61
CA VAL A 285 -1.86 -6.69 28.62
C VAL A 285 -3.13 -5.87 28.72
N VAL A 286 -4.28 -6.51 28.80
CA VAL A 286 -5.57 -5.84 29.04
C VAL A 286 -5.59 -5.26 30.46
N THR A 287 -5.86 -3.95 30.55
CA THR A 287 -6.03 -3.24 31.83
C THR A 287 -7.46 -2.76 32.07
N GLY A 288 -8.30 -2.75 31.04
CA GLY A 288 -9.71 -2.39 31.14
C GLY A 288 -10.49 -2.67 29.87
N CYS A 289 -11.82 -2.84 30.06
CA CYS A 289 -12.79 -2.95 28.98
C CYS A 289 -13.96 -2.02 29.26
N SER A 290 -14.31 -1.14 28.31
CA SER A 290 -15.39 -0.17 28.44
C SER A 290 -16.67 -0.57 27.72
N ARG A 291 -16.63 -1.59 26.83
CA ARG A 291 -17.78 -2.11 26.10
C ARG A 291 -18.16 -3.51 26.62
N GLU A 292 -19.44 -3.68 26.95
CA GLU A 292 -19.95 -4.96 27.49
C GLU A 292 -19.84 -6.13 26.50
N GLU A 293 -19.95 -5.85 25.19
CA GLU A 293 -19.88 -6.84 24.11
C GLU A 293 -18.48 -7.44 23.89
N TYR A 294 -17.40 -6.78 24.36
CA TYR A 294 -16.02 -7.20 24.14
C TYR A 294 -15.26 -7.38 25.47
N GLN A 295 -15.86 -8.10 26.43
CA GLN A 295 -15.25 -8.28 27.76
C GLN A 295 -14.07 -9.24 27.74
N LEU A 296 -12.91 -8.74 28.16
CA LEU A 296 -11.72 -9.55 28.39
C LEU A 296 -11.23 -9.37 29.83
N PRO A 297 -10.73 -10.44 30.48
CA PRO A 297 -10.25 -10.32 31.85
C PRO A 297 -9.02 -9.42 31.92
N ALA A 298 -8.99 -8.55 32.91
CA ALA A 298 -7.79 -7.77 33.23
C ALA A 298 -6.61 -8.72 33.51
N GLY A 299 -5.43 -8.36 32.98
CA GLY A 299 -4.24 -9.21 33.04
C GLY A 299 -4.09 -10.19 31.86
N LYS A 300 -5.11 -10.34 30.98
CA LYS A 300 -4.97 -11.17 29.77
C LYS A 300 -3.91 -10.57 28.85
N VAL A 301 -2.95 -11.39 28.42
CA VAL A 301 -1.97 -11.02 27.41
C VAL A 301 -2.64 -11.11 26.04
N VAL A 302 -2.73 -9.99 25.32
CA VAL A 302 -3.36 -9.91 23.99
C VAL A 302 -2.37 -9.53 22.89
N VAL A 303 -1.16 -9.10 23.25
CA VAL A 303 -0.08 -8.80 22.29
C VAL A 303 1.22 -9.41 22.82
N ALA A 304 2.01 -10.02 21.95
CA ALA A 304 3.34 -10.53 22.26
C ALA A 304 4.30 -10.28 21.10
N VAL A 305 5.57 -10.08 21.42
CA VAL A 305 6.63 -9.98 20.43
C VAL A 305 7.07 -11.36 19.99
N ASP A 306 7.26 -11.56 18.68
CA ASP A 306 7.77 -12.80 18.11
C ASP A 306 8.90 -12.48 17.11
N THR A 307 10.07 -13.03 17.37
CA THR A 307 11.29 -12.82 16.58
C THR A 307 11.16 -13.24 15.11
N ARG A 308 10.23 -14.13 14.79
CA ARG A 308 9.92 -14.52 13.40
C ARG A 308 9.43 -13.36 12.53
N TYR A 309 8.93 -12.28 13.15
CA TYR A 309 8.46 -11.08 12.45
C TYR A 309 9.52 -9.99 12.33
N PHE A 310 10.71 -10.17 12.91
CA PHE A 310 11.82 -9.25 12.69
C PHE A 310 12.38 -9.39 11.27
N ARG A 311 12.83 -8.27 10.72
CA ARG A 311 13.52 -8.25 9.43
C ARG A 311 15.02 -8.48 9.64
N PRO A 312 15.74 -9.05 8.67
CA PRO A 312 17.21 -9.18 8.73
C PRO A 312 17.91 -7.82 8.89
N THR A 313 17.35 -6.78 8.28
CA THR A 313 17.74 -5.39 8.45
C THR A 313 16.49 -4.53 8.65
N GLU A 314 16.42 -3.83 9.79
CA GLU A 314 15.26 -3.02 10.15
C GLU A 314 15.41 -1.57 9.68
N VAL A 315 14.29 -0.92 9.47
CA VAL A 315 14.15 0.52 9.27
C VAL A 315 13.41 1.07 10.46
N GLU A 316 14.11 1.85 11.29
CA GLU A 316 13.57 2.29 12.58
C GLU A 316 12.60 3.46 12.46
N LEU A 317 12.94 4.46 11.61
CA LEU A 317 12.18 5.70 11.49
C LEU A 317 11.97 6.07 10.03
N LEU A 318 10.72 6.28 9.64
CA LEU A 318 10.34 6.93 8.40
C LEU A 318 9.35 8.07 8.73
N ILE A 319 9.69 9.28 8.29
CA ILE A 319 8.84 10.48 8.38
C ILE A 319 9.10 11.36 7.16
N GLY A 320 8.10 11.61 6.34
CA GLY A 320 8.25 12.33 5.07
C GLY A 320 7.98 13.83 5.20
N ASP A 321 8.74 14.62 4.44
CA ASP A 321 8.46 16.03 4.18
C ASP A 321 7.75 16.18 2.83
N ALA A 322 6.43 16.28 2.84
CA ALA A 322 5.62 16.46 1.65
C ALA A 322 5.40 17.94 1.27
N THR A 323 6.28 18.84 1.68
CA THR A 323 6.14 20.28 1.39
C THR A 323 6.05 20.56 -0.10
N LYS A 324 6.85 19.87 -0.93
CA LYS A 324 6.79 20.00 -2.39
C LYS A 324 5.41 19.59 -2.94
N ALA A 325 4.85 18.47 -2.50
CA ALA A 325 3.53 18.03 -2.91
C ALA A 325 2.43 19.03 -2.48
N ARG A 326 2.52 19.56 -1.27
CA ARG A 326 1.58 20.58 -0.79
C ARG A 326 1.62 21.86 -1.62
N THR A 327 2.81 22.35 -1.94
CA THR A 327 2.98 23.64 -2.64
C THR A 327 2.76 23.56 -4.13
N GLN A 328 3.19 22.48 -4.79
CA GLN A 328 3.11 22.36 -6.25
C GLN A 328 1.87 21.62 -6.72
N LEU A 329 1.47 20.51 -6.02
CA LEU A 329 0.28 19.76 -6.40
C LEU A 329 -0.99 20.27 -5.73
N GLY A 330 -0.89 21.14 -4.70
CA GLY A 330 -2.01 21.49 -3.83
C GLY A 330 -2.56 20.26 -3.07
N TRP A 331 -1.73 19.24 -2.88
CA TRP A 331 -2.12 18.01 -2.21
C TRP A 331 -1.88 18.10 -0.70
N GLN A 332 -2.82 17.60 0.07
CA GLN A 332 -2.67 17.37 1.50
C GLN A 332 -3.55 16.18 1.90
N PRO A 333 -3.14 15.40 2.93
CA PRO A 333 -3.97 14.31 3.43
C PRO A 333 -5.27 14.86 4.03
N VAL A 334 -6.37 14.17 3.75
CA VAL A 334 -7.71 14.47 4.28
C VAL A 334 -8.01 13.61 5.50
N TYR A 335 -7.50 12.36 5.49
CA TYR A 335 -7.70 11.42 6.57
C TYR A 335 -6.56 11.53 7.60
N ASP A 336 -6.91 11.61 8.88
CA ASP A 336 -5.96 11.44 9.97
C ASP A 336 -5.82 9.98 10.40
N LEU A 337 -4.84 9.69 11.26
CA LEU A 337 -4.58 8.32 11.70
C LEU A 337 -5.74 7.73 12.54
N PRO A 338 -6.40 8.45 13.45
CA PRO A 338 -7.58 7.94 14.14
C PRO A 338 -8.71 7.52 13.20
N ALA A 339 -9.06 8.35 12.22
CA ALA A 339 -10.09 8.01 11.23
C ALA A 339 -9.73 6.77 10.42
N LEU A 340 -8.46 6.65 10.01
CA LEU A 340 -7.96 5.46 9.31
C LEU A 340 -8.09 4.19 10.15
N VAL A 341 -7.67 4.23 11.43
CA VAL A 341 -7.77 3.09 12.34
C VAL A 341 -9.22 2.68 12.54
N SER A 342 -10.11 3.65 12.76
CA SER A 342 -11.54 3.42 12.96
C SER A 342 -12.18 2.77 11.72
N GLU A 343 -11.89 3.27 10.51
CA GLU A 343 -12.40 2.69 9.25
C GLU A 343 -11.91 1.23 9.07
N MET A 344 -10.63 0.98 9.33
CA MET A 344 -10.05 -0.37 9.22
C MET A 344 -10.67 -1.34 10.25
N MET A 345 -10.82 -0.92 11.51
CA MET A 345 -11.43 -1.72 12.56
C MET A 345 -12.89 -2.06 12.26
N LEU A 346 -13.69 -1.06 11.85
CA LEU A 346 -15.08 -1.27 11.46
C LEU A 346 -15.20 -2.27 10.31
N SER A 347 -14.34 -2.17 9.32
CA SER A 347 -14.29 -3.11 8.19
C SER A 347 -13.98 -4.52 8.63
N ASP A 348 -12.97 -4.70 9.51
CA ASP A 348 -12.58 -6.03 9.99
C ASP A 348 -13.65 -6.66 10.87
N LEU A 349 -14.26 -5.91 11.78
CA LEU A 349 -15.40 -6.38 12.59
C LEU A 349 -16.56 -6.83 11.69
N THR A 350 -16.90 -6.02 10.69
CA THR A 350 -17.96 -6.35 9.73
C THR A 350 -17.65 -7.61 8.92
N GLU A 351 -16.38 -7.82 8.55
CA GLU A 351 -15.94 -9.03 7.84
C GLU A 351 -16.08 -10.29 8.71
N PHE A 352 -15.72 -10.21 9.99
CA PHE A 352 -15.87 -11.30 10.94
C PHE A 352 -17.37 -11.60 11.20
N ASP A 353 -18.21 -10.57 11.34
CA ASP A 353 -19.66 -10.74 11.51
C ASP A 353 -20.30 -11.49 10.33
N LYS A 354 -19.98 -11.10 9.09
CA LYS A 354 -20.44 -11.79 7.88
C LYS A 354 -19.98 -13.26 7.81
N LYS A 355 -18.87 -13.60 8.44
CA LYS A 355 -18.37 -14.98 8.55
C LYS A 355 -19.02 -15.77 9.70
N GLY A 356 -19.96 -15.17 10.44
CA GLY A 356 -20.70 -15.80 11.52
C GLY A 356 -19.96 -15.89 12.86
N PHE A 357 -18.91 -15.08 13.05
CA PHE A 357 -18.12 -15.08 14.29
C PHE A 357 -18.71 -14.18 15.39
N SER A 358 -19.69 -13.32 15.09
CA SER A 358 -20.31 -12.41 16.06
C SER A 358 -21.27 -13.07 17.07
N HIS A 359 -21.58 -14.37 16.95
CA HIS A 359 -22.58 -15.05 17.76
C HIS A 359 -22.07 -16.30 18.49
N TYR A 360 -20.77 -16.46 18.69
CA TYR A 360 -20.23 -17.65 19.35
C TYR A 360 -20.51 -17.73 20.85
N GLU A 361 -20.90 -16.65 21.54
CA GLU A 361 -21.20 -16.67 22.98
C GLU A 361 -22.54 -17.33 23.35
N HIS A 362 -23.46 -17.51 22.42
CA HIS A 362 -24.75 -18.14 22.70
C HIS A 362 -24.78 -19.66 22.48
N LEU A 363 -23.70 -20.29 22.03
CA LEU A 363 -23.67 -21.76 21.76
C LEU A 363 -22.81 -22.56 22.74
N MET A 364 -22.19 -21.88 23.73
CA MET A 364 -21.38 -22.55 24.76
C MET A 364 -21.95 -22.32 26.19
N GLY A 365 -23.24 -22.05 26.31
CA GLY A 365 -24.00 -22.02 27.57
C GLY A 365 -24.66 -23.36 27.87
#